data_6074db51b402ee0659bb8866c3f9877a
#
_entry.id   6074db51b402ee0659bb8866c3f9877a
#
_cell.length_a   1.000
_cell.length_b   1.000
_cell.length_c   1.000
_cell.angle_alpha   90.00
_cell.angle_beta   90.00
_cell.angle_gamma   90.00
#
_symmetry.space_group_name_H-M   'P 1'
#
loop_
_entity.id
_entity.type
_entity.pdbx_description
1 polymer ?
#
loop_
_entity_poly.entity_id
_entity_poly.type
_entity_poly.pdbx_seq_one_letter_code
_entity_poly.pdbx_strand_id
1 'polypeptide(L)'
;MKLTAEQEDIINSRGDIKINAVAGSGKTTTIIEYAKTRPATAKILYLAFNKSVKLEAIKKFTAKGLSNVTVETAHSLAYKNIVFRHQYKVRVQGYKTHEIAELLGLQGNGEKHHEYVIANHINKFIALFCNSDKLKVQDVNYLETISDAKAKTFVKTFYHFIETQTRNLLAKMDRGEIEITHDFYLKKFQLQNPVLPFDYILFDEGQDASPAMLDIFLKQAATKVIVGDTHQQIYSWRYAVNSLEKTGFKTFDLSHSFRFGANIANLATQILFWKEAITETKPITIKGLGTNNDTKTKAVIGRTNLGLLLKAIEYVTEKKNIKQIYFEGNFNSYTYADEGASLYDVLNLQNNKQSLIKDALIRSMSTIKDLEEYIEKTEDGQLSMMLEIVKKYGNDIYNIIKTIKQKHVENNDKEKADIVFSTVHRCKGMEYDAVHLVKDFITEDKVNRQVHELENDEKKISK
;
A
#
# COMPACT_ATOMS: atom_id res chain seq x y z
N MET A 1 -9.69 32.43 4.21
CA MET A 1 -8.85 31.90 3.11
C MET A 1 -9.64 32.15 1.83
N LYS A 2 -9.05 32.81 0.82
CA LYS A 2 -9.72 33.05 -0.46
C LYS A 2 -9.62 31.77 -1.28
N LEU A 3 -10.76 31.29 -1.80
CA LEU A 3 -10.81 30.13 -2.68
C LEU A 3 -10.21 30.48 -4.07
N THR A 4 -9.68 29.49 -4.75
CA THR A 4 -9.26 29.62 -6.14
C THR A 4 -10.47 29.44 -7.06
N ALA A 5 -10.39 29.93 -8.32
CA ALA A 5 -11.45 29.71 -9.29
C ALA A 5 -11.74 28.20 -9.50
N GLU A 6 -10.71 27.34 -9.55
CA GLU A 6 -10.86 25.89 -9.62
C GLU A 6 -11.67 25.32 -8.46
N GLN A 7 -11.45 25.82 -7.23
CA GLN A 7 -12.22 25.42 -6.05
C GLN A 7 -13.66 25.89 -6.12
N GLU A 8 -13.91 27.13 -6.56
CA GLU A 8 -15.26 27.68 -6.72
C GLU A 8 -16.07 26.91 -7.77
N ASP A 9 -15.45 26.53 -8.90
CA ASP A 9 -16.08 25.72 -9.95
C ASP A 9 -16.51 24.34 -9.41
N ILE A 10 -15.66 23.69 -8.60
CA ILE A 10 -15.97 22.40 -7.96
C ILE A 10 -17.14 22.57 -6.98
N ILE A 11 -17.08 23.57 -6.10
CA ILE A 11 -18.08 23.82 -5.07
C ILE A 11 -19.48 24.06 -5.69
N ASN A 12 -19.52 24.73 -6.83
CA ASN A 12 -20.75 25.06 -7.55
C ASN A 12 -21.23 23.94 -8.49
N SER A 13 -20.43 22.88 -8.68
CA SER A 13 -20.74 21.78 -9.59
C SER A 13 -21.95 20.95 -9.15
N ARG A 14 -22.55 20.22 -10.10
CA ARG A 14 -23.70 19.33 -9.91
C ARG A 14 -23.43 17.98 -10.57
N GLY A 15 -24.12 16.95 -10.07
CA GLY A 15 -24.00 15.58 -10.57
C GLY A 15 -22.70 14.88 -10.13
N ASP A 16 -22.41 13.77 -10.77
CA ASP A 16 -21.22 12.96 -10.48
C ASP A 16 -19.97 13.63 -11.04
N ILE A 17 -18.98 13.84 -10.18
CA ILE A 17 -17.73 14.51 -10.53
C ILE A 17 -16.51 13.76 -10.02
N LYS A 18 -15.39 13.93 -10.74
CA LYS A 18 -14.06 13.53 -10.30
C LYS A 18 -13.13 14.74 -10.22
N ILE A 19 -12.32 14.79 -9.17
CA ILE A 19 -11.42 15.90 -8.88
C ILE A 19 -10.01 15.36 -8.87
N ASN A 20 -9.21 15.71 -9.88
CA ASN A 20 -7.79 15.40 -9.94
C ASN A 20 -7.03 16.54 -9.25
N ALA A 21 -6.43 16.26 -8.11
CA ALA A 21 -5.96 17.28 -7.19
C ALA A 21 -4.50 17.05 -6.79
N VAL A 22 -3.62 17.95 -7.18
CA VAL A 22 -2.18 17.85 -6.85
C VAL A 22 -1.95 17.92 -5.33
N ALA A 23 -0.78 17.46 -4.89
CA ALA A 23 -0.37 17.54 -3.49
C ALA A 23 -0.44 18.98 -2.96
N GLY A 24 -1.07 19.15 -1.78
CA GLY A 24 -1.19 20.47 -1.15
C GLY A 24 -2.17 21.45 -1.82
N SER A 25 -3.05 20.97 -2.72
CA SER A 25 -4.02 21.82 -3.42
C SER A 25 -5.26 22.21 -2.61
N GLY A 26 -5.33 21.79 -1.34
CA GLY A 26 -6.50 22.07 -0.52
C GLY A 26 -7.70 21.14 -0.79
N LYS A 27 -7.46 19.90 -1.25
CA LYS A 27 -8.49 18.85 -1.46
C LYS A 27 -9.55 18.83 -0.36
N THR A 28 -9.13 18.61 0.88
CA THR A 28 -10.03 18.51 2.03
C THR A 28 -10.84 19.79 2.25
N THR A 29 -10.22 20.96 2.10
CA THR A 29 -10.94 22.26 2.21
C THR A 29 -12.02 22.37 1.14
N THR A 30 -11.70 22.05 -0.10
CA THR A 30 -12.64 22.09 -1.23
C THR A 30 -13.84 21.16 -0.99
N ILE A 31 -13.59 19.92 -0.53
CA ILE A 31 -14.64 18.96 -0.23
C ILE A 31 -15.52 19.40 0.94
N ILE A 32 -14.94 20.01 1.97
CA ILE A 32 -15.73 20.55 3.10
C ILE A 32 -16.63 21.70 2.61
N GLU A 33 -16.10 22.64 1.86
CA GLU A 33 -16.91 23.75 1.32
C GLU A 33 -17.95 23.24 0.30
N TYR A 34 -17.62 22.22 -0.52
CA TYR A 34 -18.60 21.52 -1.36
C TYR A 34 -19.75 20.93 -0.51
N ALA A 35 -19.44 20.20 0.55
CA ALA A 35 -20.45 19.61 1.44
C ALA A 35 -21.34 20.70 2.08
N LYS A 36 -20.75 21.83 2.48
CA LYS A 36 -21.47 22.97 3.09
C LYS A 36 -22.48 23.61 2.15
N THR A 37 -22.27 23.58 0.83
CA THR A 37 -23.20 24.13 -0.16
C THR A 37 -24.31 23.16 -0.53
N ARG A 38 -24.34 21.94 0.00
CA ARG A 38 -25.42 20.99 -0.20
C ARG A 38 -26.58 21.28 0.76
N PRO A 39 -27.81 20.82 0.46
CA PRO A 39 -28.96 21.02 1.37
C PRO A 39 -28.62 20.51 2.80
N ALA A 40 -28.99 21.28 3.81
CA ALA A 40 -28.73 20.90 5.21
C ALA A 40 -29.44 19.60 5.62
N THR A 41 -30.52 19.23 4.92
CA THR A 41 -31.22 17.95 5.10
C THR A 41 -30.59 16.77 4.39
N ALA A 42 -29.66 17.03 3.47
CA ALA A 42 -29.02 15.96 2.71
C ALA A 42 -28.05 15.13 3.59
N LYS A 43 -28.15 13.81 3.50
CA LYS A 43 -27.26 12.88 4.17
C LYS A 43 -26.00 12.69 3.32
N ILE A 44 -24.86 13.06 3.86
CA ILE A 44 -23.57 13.02 3.15
C ILE A 44 -22.68 11.98 3.81
N LEU A 45 -22.14 11.06 3.01
CA LEU A 45 -21.08 10.14 3.43
C LEU A 45 -19.74 10.65 2.93
N TYR A 46 -18.79 10.83 3.83
CA TYR A 46 -17.39 11.04 3.49
C TYR A 46 -16.62 9.73 3.71
N LEU A 47 -16.13 9.14 2.63
CA LEU A 47 -15.30 7.94 2.66
C LEU A 47 -13.83 8.32 2.74
N ALA A 48 -13.27 8.16 3.94
CA ALA A 48 -11.85 8.35 4.20
C ALA A 48 -11.05 7.11 3.83
N PHE A 49 -9.83 7.30 3.34
CA PHE A 49 -8.94 6.19 2.98
C PHE A 49 -8.54 5.32 4.19
N ASN A 50 -8.21 5.94 5.33
CA ASN A 50 -7.77 5.25 6.54
C ASN A 50 -8.32 5.88 7.83
N LYS A 51 -8.04 5.23 8.97
CA LYS A 51 -8.50 5.68 10.29
C LYS A 51 -7.97 7.06 10.68
N SER A 52 -6.73 7.39 10.35
CA SER A 52 -6.13 8.70 10.69
C SER A 52 -6.84 9.83 9.93
N VAL A 53 -7.00 9.67 8.62
CA VAL A 53 -7.74 10.62 7.76
C VAL A 53 -9.20 10.74 8.22
N LYS A 54 -9.86 9.62 8.61
CA LYS A 54 -11.21 9.64 9.17
C LYS A 54 -11.29 10.54 10.41
N LEU A 55 -10.40 10.37 11.38
CA LEU A 55 -10.42 11.14 12.63
C LEU A 55 -10.16 12.65 12.39
N GLU A 56 -9.27 12.96 11.47
CA GLU A 56 -9.00 14.34 11.05
C GLU A 56 -10.21 14.96 10.35
N ALA A 57 -10.83 14.23 9.42
CA ALA A 57 -12.02 14.67 8.72
C ALA A 57 -13.21 14.94 9.68
N ILE A 58 -13.44 14.05 10.67
CA ILE A 58 -14.47 14.26 11.70
C ILE A 58 -14.23 15.61 12.40
N LYS A 59 -13.01 15.89 12.87
CA LYS A 59 -12.67 17.15 13.53
C LYS A 59 -12.97 18.36 12.63
N LYS A 60 -12.59 18.29 11.35
CA LYS A 60 -12.76 19.38 10.39
C LYS A 60 -14.26 19.62 10.06
N PHE A 61 -15.05 18.58 9.81
CA PHE A 61 -16.49 18.70 9.55
C PHE A 61 -17.24 19.23 10.78
N THR A 62 -16.92 18.72 11.97
CA THR A 62 -17.51 19.20 13.24
C THR A 62 -17.19 20.67 13.49
N ALA A 63 -15.93 21.10 13.27
CA ALA A 63 -15.53 22.50 13.43
C ALA A 63 -16.27 23.46 12.45
N LYS A 64 -16.80 22.95 11.35
CA LYS A 64 -17.62 23.69 10.37
C LYS A 64 -19.12 23.55 10.62
N GLY A 65 -19.56 22.87 11.68
CA GLY A 65 -20.96 22.67 12.02
C GLY A 65 -21.74 21.73 11.08
N LEU A 66 -21.05 20.88 10.32
CA LEU A 66 -21.66 19.98 9.34
C LEU A 66 -22.06 18.65 9.99
N SER A 67 -23.17 18.66 10.76
CA SER A 67 -23.71 17.49 11.47
C SER A 67 -24.36 16.45 10.56
N ASN A 68 -24.68 16.81 9.33
CA ASN A 68 -25.27 15.94 8.31
C ASN A 68 -24.23 15.12 7.53
N VAL A 69 -22.93 15.24 7.86
CA VAL A 69 -21.84 14.48 7.27
C VAL A 69 -21.45 13.31 8.17
N THR A 70 -21.61 12.10 7.67
CA THR A 70 -21.09 10.87 8.29
C THR A 70 -19.72 10.57 7.70
N VAL A 71 -18.71 10.39 8.55
CA VAL A 71 -17.34 10.07 8.12
C VAL A 71 -17.02 8.61 8.43
N GLU A 72 -16.74 7.81 7.40
CA GLU A 72 -16.41 6.39 7.52
C GLU A 72 -15.25 6.00 6.61
N THR A 73 -14.62 4.85 6.85
CA THR A 73 -13.80 4.16 5.88
C THR A 73 -14.60 3.04 5.24
N ALA A 74 -14.24 2.58 4.04
CA ALA A 74 -14.90 1.43 3.42
C ALA A 74 -14.87 0.20 4.33
N HIS A 75 -13.73 -0.06 5.01
CA HIS A 75 -13.61 -1.13 5.99
C HIS A 75 -14.49 -0.94 7.22
N SER A 76 -14.66 0.29 7.73
CA SER A 76 -15.54 0.50 8.89
C SER A 76 -17.03 0.30 8.55
N LEU A 77 -17.45 0.66 7.33
CA LEU A 77 -18.79 0.35 6.83
C LEU A 77 -18.99 -1.16 6.68
N ALA A 78 -18.04 -1.84 6.04
CA ALA A 78 -18.08 -3.28 5.87
C ALA A 78 -18.07 -4.02 7.23
N TYR A 79 -17.26 -3.58 8.20
CA TYR A 79 -17.22 -4.14 9.54
C TYR A 79 -18.59 -4.09 10.23
N LYS A 80 -19.25 -2.93 10.23
CA LYS A 80 -20.57 -2.75 10.84
C LYS A 80 -21.63 -3.65 10.21
N ASN A 81 -21.57 -3.84 8.91
CA ASN A 81 -22.57 -4.60 8.16
C ASN A 81 -22.31 -6.11 8.10
N ILE A 82 -21.06 -6.52 8.15
CA ILE A 82 -20.66 -7.94 8.01
C ILE A 82 -20.25 -8.52 9.36
N VAL A 83 -19.20 -7.96 9.97
CA VAL A 83 -18.60 -8.57 11.18
C VAL A 83 -19.57 -8.52 12.35
N PHE A 84 -20.15 -7.35 12.61
CA PHE A 84 -21.06 -7.17 13.74
C PHE A 84 -22.35 -8.00 13.60
N ARG A 85 -22.92 -8.03 12.38
CA ARG A 85 -24.17 -8.80 12.13
C ARG A 85 -23.99 -10.31 12.20
N HIS A 86 -22.83 -10.83 11.75
CA HIS A 86 -22.57 -12.27 11.69
C HIS A 86 -21.71 -12.76 12.86
N GLN A 87 -21.29 -11.87 13.77
CA GLN A 87 -20.46 -12.17 14.93
C GLN A 87 -19.11 -12.86 14.58
N TYR A 88 -18.56 -12.50 13.41
CA TYR A 88 -17.27 -13.04 13.00
C TYR A 88 -16.13 -12.58 13.90
N LYS A 89 -15.20 -13.50 14.16
CA LYS A 89 -13.92 -13.15 14.77
C LYS A 89 -12.98 -12.64 13.67
N VAL A 90 -12.44 -11.44 13.87
CA VAL A 90 -11.54 -10.80 12.90
C VAL A 90 -10.10 -10.95 13.35
N ARG A 91 -9.28 -11.48 12.47
CA ARG A 91 -7.85 -11.57 12.64
C ARG A 91 -7.20 -10.22 12.29
N VAL A 92 -6.38 -9.69 13.19
CA VAL A 92 -5.71 -8.38 12.98
C VAL A 92 -4.65 -8.47 11.89
N GLN A 93 -3.94 -9.59 11.85
CA GLN A 93 -2.91 -9.90 10.85
C GLN A 93 -3.41 -10.96 9.87
N GLY A 94 -2.92 -10.94 8.63
CA GLY A 94 -3.19 -12.00 7.68
C GLY A 94 -2.71 -13.37 8.16
N TYR A 95 -3.15 -14.42 7.51
CA TYR A 95 -2.66 -15.77 7.76
C TYR A 95 -1.22 -15.92 7.29
N LYS A 96 -0.40 -16.57 8.11
CA LYS A 96 0.95 -16.97 7.72
C LYS A 96 0.89 -18.22 6.84
N THR A 97 1.89 -18.40 6.01
CA THR A 97 1.95 -19.51 5.04
C THR A 97 1.81 -20.88 5.70
N HIS A 98 2.49 -21.12 6.82
CA HIS A 98 2.39 -22.39 7.54
C HIS A 98 1.00 -22.63 8.16
N GLU A 99 0.34 -21.58 8.65
CA GLU A 99 -1.03 -21.68 9.18
C GLU A 99 -2.03 -22.07 8.09
N ILE A 100 -1.88 -21.52 6.87
CA ILE A 100 -2.72 -21.90 5.73
C ILE A 100 -2.48 -23.35 5.34
N ALA A 101 -1.23 -23.79 5.32
CA ALA A 101 -0.89 -25.18 5.03
C ALA A 101 -1.54 -26.14 6.04
N GLU A 102 -1.50 -25.81 7.33
CA GLU A 102 -2.11 -26.58 8.41
C GLU A 102 -3.66 -26.56 8.31
N LEU A 103 -4.28 -25.38 8.18
CA LEU A 103 -5.74 -25.22 8.08
C LEU A 103 -6.36 -25.98 6.91
N LEU A 104 -5.61 -26.15 5.83
CA LEU A 104 -6.05 -26.84 4.62
C LEU A 104 -5.55 -28.28 4.54
N GLY A 105 -4.71 -28.73 5.48
CA GLY A 105 -4.11 -30.05 5.49
C GLY A 105 -3.24 -30.31 4.25
N LEU A 106 -2.51 -29.29 3.78
CA LEU A 106 -1.66 -29.41 2.60
C LEU A 106 -0.50 -30.35 2.91
N GLN A 107 -0.27 -31.30 2.01
CA GLN A 107 0.84 -32.25 2.13
C GLN A 107 1.87 -31.99 1.03
N GLY A 108 3.13 -32.24 1.36
CA GLY A 108 4.20 -32.25 0.37
C GLY A 108 4.00 -33.37 -0.65
N ASN A 109 4.36 -33.13 -1.90
CA ASN A 109 4.32 -34.11 -3.00
C ASN A 109 5.68 -34.78 -3.26
N GLY A 110 6.62 -34.68 -2.32
CA GLY A 110 8.02 -35.11 -2.47
C GLY A 110 8.99 -34.00 -2.88
N GLU A 111 8.48 -32.84 -3.33
CA GLU A 111 9.29 -31.62 -3.51
C GLU A 111 9.45 -30.88 -2.18
N LYS A 112 10.60 -30.32 -1.92
CA LYS A 112 10.85 -29.55 -0.71
C LYS A 112 9.93 -28.35 -0.61
N HIS A 113 9.29 -28.19 0.54
CA HIS A 113 8.44 -27.03 0.90
C HIS A 113 7.24 -26.78 -0.04
N HIS A 114 6.82 -27.81 -0.79
CA HIS A 114 5.72 -27.71 -1.75
C HIS A 114 4.44 -27.17 -1.12
N GLU A 115 4.07 -27.66 0.07
CA GLU A 115 2.89 -27.22 0.82
C GLU A 115 2.94 -25.73 1.17
N TYR A 116 4.10 -25.19 1.49
CA TYR A 116 4.27 -23.76 1.80
C TYR A 116 4.25 -22.89 0.54
N VAL A 117 4.80 -23.37 -0.58
CA VAL A 117 4.70 -22.66 -1.86
C VAL A 117 3.23 -22.57 -2.30
N ILE A 118 2.49 -23.67 -2.22
CA ILE A 118 1.04 -23.69 -2.50
C ILE A 118 0.29 -22.73 -1.56
N ALA A 119 0.54 -22.81 -0.25
CA ALA A 119 -0.10 -21.95 0.74
C ALA A 119 0.16 -20.45 0.50
N ASN A 120 1.37 -20.09 0.09
CA ASN A 120 1.71 -18.71 -0.27
C ASN A 120 0.88 -18.21 -1.46
N HIS A 121 0.77 -19.02 -2.52
CA HIS A 121 -0.04 -18.67 -3.68
C HIS A 121 -1.54 -18.62 -3.36
N ILE A 122 -2.06 -19.50 -2.48
CA ILE A 122 -3.44 -19.42 -1.97
C ILE A 122 -3.66 -18.07 -1.27
N ASN A 123 -2.75 -17.66 -0.40
CA ASN A 123 -2.84 -16.39 0.33
C ASN A 123 -2.87 -15.18 -0.64
N LYS A 124 -1.97 -15.17 -1.62
CA LYS A 124 -1.94 -14.15 -2.67
C LYS A 124 -3.21 -14.13 -3.53
N PHE A 125 -3.74 -15.29 -3.87
CA PHE A 125 -4.97 -15.41 -4.66
C PHE A 125 -6.19 -14.91 -3.86
N ILE A 126 -6.30 -15.23 -2.56
CA ILE A 126 -7.34 -14.69 -1.67
C ILE A 126 -7.27 -13.17 -1.64
N ALA A 127 -6.09 -12.59 -1.45
CA ALA A 127 -5.91 -11.15 -1.40
C ALA A 127 -6.32 -10.49 -2.72
N LEU A 128 -5.94 -11.07 -3.87
CA LEU A 128 -6.34 -10.59 -5.19
C LEU A 128 -7.86 -10.62 -5.37
N PHE A 129 -8.50 -11.77 -5.06
CA PHE A 129 -9.95 -11.92 -5.19
C PHE A 129 -10.69 -10.95 -4.27
N CYS A 130 -10.29 -10.86 -3.00
CA CYS A 130 -10.98 -10.00 -2.02
C CYS A 130 -10.90 -8.50 -2.39
N ASN A 131 -9.85 -8.07 -3.06
CA ASN A 131 -9.69 -6.69 -3.53
C ASN A 131 -10.24 -6.45 -4.95
N SER A 132 -10.63 -7.50 -5.70
CA SER A 132 -11.19 -7.37 -7.04
C SER A 132 -12.68 -6.98 -7.02
N ASP A 133 -13.21 -6.55 -8.16
CA ASP A 133 -14.64 -6.34 -8.41
C ASP A 133 -15.38 -7.63 -8.80
N LYS A 134 -14.68 -8.74 -8.99
CA LYS A 134 -15.21 -10.00 -9.48
C LYS A 134 -16.14 -10.67 -8.46
N LEU A 135 -17.15 -11.38 -8.94
CA LEU A 135 -18.13 -12.04 -8.08
C LEU A 135 -17.70 -13.44 -7.64
N LYS A 136 -16.86 -14.11 -8.42
CA LYS A 136 -16.37 -15.47 -8.16
C LYS A 136 -14.85 -15.52 -8.27
N VAL A 137 -14.23 -16.43 -7.52
CA VAL A 137 -12.77 -16.66 -7.58
C VAL A 137 -12.33 -17.04 -9.00
N GLN A 138 -13.13 -17.84 -9.70
CA GLN A 138 -12.86 -18.29 -11.08
C GLN A 138 -12.85 -17.16 -12.13
N ASP A 139 -13.46 -16.01 -11.80
CA ASP A 139 -13.47 -14.85 -12.71
C ASP A 139 -12.17 -14.03 -12.62
N VAL A 140 -11.26 -14.42 -11.73
CA VAL A 140 -9.97 -13.74 -11.49
C VAL A 140 -8.85 -14.54 -12.14
N ASN A 141 -8.11 -13.94 -13.06
CA ASN A 141 -6.92 -14.56 -13.64
C ASN A 141 -5.69 -14.32 -12.76
N TYR A 142 -5.49 -15.21 -11.77
CA TYR A 142 -4.35 -15.10 -10.86
C TYR A 142 -3.00 -15.28 -11.56
N LEU A 143 -2.94 -16.09 -12.63
CA LEU A 143 -1.70 -16.39 -13.35
C LEU A 143 -1.08 -15.14 -14.01
N GLU A 144 -1.90 -14.15 -14.40
CA GLU A 144 -1.42 -12.89 -14.98
C GLU A 144 -0.70 -12.00 -13.96
N THR A 145 -0.89 -12.24 -12.67
CA THR A 145 -0.23 -11.43 -11.63
C THR A 145 1.18 -11.90 -11.29
N ILE A 146 1.61 -13.02 -11.85
CA ILE A 146 2.91 -13.64 -11.58
C ILE A 146 3.89 -13.23 -12.66
N SER A 147 4.97 -12.57 -12.28
CA SER A 147 5.99 -12.05 -13.18
C SER A 147 7.18 -13.00 -13.35
N ASP A 148 7.58 -13.74 -12.32
CA ASP A 148 8.68 -14.69 -12.41
C ASP A 148 8.29 -15.93 -13.23
N ALA A 149 9.13 -16.34 -14.16
CA ALA A 149 8.88 -17.46 -15.06
C ALA A 149 8.81 -18.83 -14.35
N LYS A 150 9.62 -19.06 -13.31
CA LYS A 150 9.61 -20.30 -12.52
C LYS A 150 8.36 -20.39 -11.66
N ALA A 151 8.01 -19.29 -10.96
CA ALA A 151 6.78 -19.19 -10.17
C ALA A 151 5.55 -19.37 -11.06
N LYS A 152 5.53 -18.75 -12.25
CA LYS A 152 4.44 -18.87 -13.22
C LYS A 152 4.25 -20.30 -13.72
N THR A 153 5.35 -20.99 -14.03
CA THR A 153 5.33 -22.41 -14.44
C THR A 153 4.79 -23.29 -13.31
N PHE A 154 5.26 -23.08 -12.07
CA PHE A 154 4.76 -23.80 -10.92
C PHE A 154 3.25 -23.61 -10.73
N VAL A 155 2.80 -22.36 -10.68
CA VAL A 155 1.38 -22.05 -10.50
C VAL A 155 0.52 -22.59 -11.65
N LYS A 156 0.99 -22.53 -12.90
CA LYS A 156 0.29 -23.12 -14.05
C LYS A 156 0.05 -24.61 -13.87
N THR A 157 1.05 -25.34 -13.36
CA THR A 157 0.94 -26.79 -13.10
C THR A 157 -0.09 -27.09 -12.03
N PHE A 158 -0.14 -26.28 -10.95
CA PHE A 158 -1.02 -26.53 -9.80
C PHE A 158 -2.24 -25.59 -9.75
N TYR A 159 -2.56 -24.87 -10.84
CA TYR A 159 -3.56 -23.79 -10.83
C TYR A 159 -4.91 -24.22 -10.27
N HIS A 160 -5.47 -25.33 -10.78
CA HIS A 160 -6.78 -25.82 -10.37
C HIS A 160 -6.80 -26.21 -8.86
N PHE A 161 -5.72 -26.80 -8.38
CA PHE A 161 -5.58 -27.13 -6.97
C PHE A 161 -5.52 -25.87 -6.11
N ILE A 162 -4.68 -24.90 -6.47
CA ILE A 162 -4.55 -23.60 -5.77
C ILE A 162 -5.91 -22.89 -5.75
N GLU A 163 -6.60 -22.79 -6.88
CA GLU A 163 -7.94 -22.18 -6.97
C GLU A 163 -8.95 -22.89 -6.05
N THR A 164 -8.99 -24.23 -6.08
CA THR A 164 -9.89 -25.01 -5.24
C THR A 164 -9.61 -24.78 -3.76
N GLN A 165 -8.36 -24.81 -3.35
CA GLN A 165 -7.98 -24.56 -1.95
C GLN A 165 -8.20 -23.10 -1.53
N THR A 166 -8.05 -22.14 -2.45
CA THR A 166 -8.44 -20.73 -2.24
C THR A 166 -9.93 -20.65 -1.88
N ARG A 167 -10.81 -21.31 -2.64
CA ARG A 167 -12.24 -21.36 -2.37
C ARG A 167 -12.57 -22.06 -1.05
N ASN A 168 -11.86 -23.14 -0.74
CA ASN A 168 -12.03 -23.87 0.53
C ASN A 168 -11.70 -22.99 1.74
N LEU A 169 -10.60 -22.24 1.69
CA LEU A 169 -10.22 -21.35 2.80
C LEU A 169 -11.20 -20.17 2.96
N LEU A 170 -11.66 -19.59 1.84
CA LEU A 170 -12.72 -18.57 1.85
C LEU A 170 -14.04 -19.13 2.42
N ALA A 171 -14.41 -20.36 2.07
CA ALA A 171 -15.60 -21.00 2.60
C ALA A 171 -15.51 -21.30 4.11
N LYS A 172 -14.33 -21.68 4.63
CA LYS A 172 -14.09 -21.81 6.08
C LYS A 172 -14.27 -20.46 6.81
N MET A 173 -13.76 -19.36 6.24
CA MET A 173 -14.00 -18.00 6.75
C MET A 173 -15.49 -17.66 6.72
N ASP A 174 -16.18 -17.96 5.63
CA ASP A 174 -17.59 -17.64 5.45
C ASP A 174 -18.51 -18.35 6.45
N ARG A 175 -18.19 -19.59 6.79
CA ARG A 175 -18.91 -20.38 7.81
C ARG A 175 -18.50 -20.03 9.25
N GLY A 176 -17.49 -19.15 9.44
CA GLY A 176 -16.97 -18.81 10.77
C GLY A 176 -16.18 -19.93 11.45
N GLU A 177 -15.73 -20.96 10.71
CA GLU A 177 -14.88 -22.04 11.22
C GLU A 177 -13.48 -21.51 11.60
N ILE A 178 -13.04 -20.46 10.95
CA ILE A 178 -11.78 -19.77 11.22
C ILE A 178 -12.01 -18.26 11.26
N GLU A 179 -11.07 -17.52 11.83
CA GLU A 179 -11.10 -16.06 11.86
C GLU A 179 -11.08 -15.49 10.45
N ILE A 180 -11.80 -14.39 10.21
CA ILE A 180 -11.83 -13.71 8.91
C ILE A 180 -10.79 -12.60 8.84
N THR A 181 -10.32 -12.30 7.63
CA THR A 181 -9.40 -11.17 7.38
C THR A 181 -10.15 -9.87 7.08
N HIS A 182 -9.42 -8.75 7.14
CA HIS A 182 -9.99 -7.43 6.77
C HIS A 182 -10.47 -7.40 5.32
N ASP A 183 -9.72 -7.97 4.39
CA ASP A 183 -10.11 -8.00 2.97
C ASP A 183 -11.33 -8.90 2.76
N PHE A 184 -11.45 -9.99 3.53
CA PHE A 184 -12.60 -10.90 3.41
C PHE A 184 -13.93 -10.21 3.74
N TYR A 185 -14.04 -9.49 4.85
CA TYR A 185 -15.32 -8.87 5.18
C TYR A 185 -15.65 -7.67 4.26
N LEU A 186 -14.64 -6.98 3.72
CA LEU A 186 -14.85 -5.98 2.69
C LEU A 186 -15.40 -6.61 1.41
N LYS A 187 -14.82 -7.74 0.99
CA LYS A 187 -15.31 -8.52 -0.15
C LYS A 187 -16.72 -9.01 0.06
N LYS A 188 -17.01 -9.59 1.23
CA LYS A 188 -18.37 -10.06 1.56
C LYS A 188 -19.38 -8.91 1.52
N PHE A 189 -19.00 -7.72 1.98
CA PHE A 189 -19.82 -6.52 1.88
C PHE A 189 -20.07 -6.10 0.41
N GLN A 190 -19.04 -6.13 -0.42
CA GLN A 190 -19.17 -5.87 -1.87
C GLN A 190 -20.12 -6.85 -2.55
N LEU A 191 -19.99 -8.15 -2.24
CA LEU A 191 -20.83 -9.21 -2.83
C LEU A 191 -22.32 -9.10 -2.42
N GLN A 192 -22.61 -8.50 -1.26
CA GLN A 192 -24.00 -8.23 -0.83
C GLN A 192 -24.65 -7.06 -1.59
N ASN A 193 -23.90 -6.37 -2.45
CA ASN A 193 -24.37 -5.20 -3.20
C ASN A 193 -25.10 -4.18 -2.31
N PRO A 194 -24.41 -3.60 -1.29
CA PRO A 194 -25.05 -2.83 -0.26
C PRO A 194 -25.65 -1.53 -0.82
N VAL A 195 -26.85 -1.17 -0.37
CA VAL A 195 -27.46 0.13 -0.61
C VAL A 195 -27.17 1.03 0.58
N LEU A 196 -26.49 2.14 0.36
CA LEU A 196 -26.12 3.09 1.38
C LEU A 196 -27.13 4.27 1.39
N PRO A 197 -27.73 4.60 2.57
CA PRO A 197 -28.81 5.57 2.64
C PRO A 197 -28.28 7.02 2.69
N PHE A 198 -27.54 7.43 1.67
CA PHE A 198 -26.97 8.78 1.54
C PHE A 198 -27.37 9.42 0.22
N ASP A 199 -27.50 10.74 0.23
CA ASP A 199 -27.78 11.55 -0.96
C ASP A 199 -26.49 11.90 -1.72
N TYR A 200 -25.39 12.03 -1.00
CA TYR A 200 -24.04 12.31 -1.53
C TYR A 200 -23.01 11.38 -0.94
N ILE A 201 -22.07 10.92 -1.75
CA ILE A 201 -20.89 10.16 -1.30
C ILE A 201 -19.63 10.86 -1.82
N LEU A 202 -18.81 11.32 -0.89
CA LEU A 202 -17.54 12.00 -1.14
C LEU A 202 -16.42 11.03 -0.85
N PHE A 203 -15.74 10.53 -1.89
CA PHE A 203 -14.68 9.52 -1.75
C PHE A 203 -13.30 10.18 -1.88
N ASP A 204 -12.59 10.26 -0.76
CA ASP A 204 -11.25 10.84 -0.68
C ASP A 204 -10.15 9.81 -0.98
N GLU A 205 -9.03 10.29 -1.54
CA GLU A 205 -7.88 9.47 -1.97
C GLU A 205 -8.29 8.33 -2.92
N GLY A 206 -9.19 8.63 -3.87
CA GLY A 206 -9.75 7.64 -4.80
C GLY A 206 -8.71 6.88 -5.63
N GLN A 207 -7.50 7.43 -5.86
CA GLN A 207 -6.43 6.74 -6.56
C GLN A 207 -5.88 5.51 -5.80
N ASP A 208 -6.19 5.37 -4.53
CA ASP A 208 -5.74 4.26 -3.69
C ASP A 208 -6.85 3.23 -3.40
N ALA A 209 -8.02 3.39 -4.02
CA ALA A 209 -9.13 2.47 -3.83
C ALA A 209 -8.87 1.11 -4.50
N SER A 210 -9.26 0.01 -3.83
CA SER A 210 -9.32 -1.29 -4.52
C SER A 210 -10.54 -1.36 -5.46
N PRO A 211 -10.52 -2.21 -6.50
CA PRO A 211 -11.69 -2.45 -7.36
C PRO A 211 -12.96 -2.80 -6.56
N ALA A 212 -12.85 -3.56 -5.48
CA ALA A 212 -13.97 -3.88 -4.61
C ALA A 212 -14.58 -2.63 -3.93
N MET A 213 -13.72 -1.71 -3.44
CA MET A 213 -14.19 -0.42 -2.87
C MET A 213 -14.85 0.46 -3.93
N LEU A 214 -14.25 0.52 -5.11
CA LEU A 214 -14.77 1.30 -6.23
C LEU A 214 -16.12 0.77 -6.69
N ASP A 215 -16.29 -0.56 -6.79
CA ASP A 215 -17.54 -1.21 -7.17
C ASP A 215 -18.67 -0.88 -6.19
N ILE A 216 -18.41 -0.92 -4.86
CA ILE A 216 -19.37 -0.50 -3.85
C ILE A 216 -19.80 0.97 -4.07
N PHE A 217 -18.84 1.86 -4.30
CA PHE A 217 -19.09 3.28 -4.50
C PHE A 217 -19.88 3.57 -5.77
N LEU A 218 -19.53 2.97 -6.89
CA LEU A 218 -20.14 3.23 -8.20
C LEU A 218 -21.58 2.75 -8.28
N LYS A 219 -21.93 1.69 -7.56
CA LYS A 219 -23.30 1.12 -7.53
C LYS A 219 -24.31 1.92 -6.71
N GLN A 220 -23.88 2.96 -5.99
CA GLN A 220 -24.80 3.77 -5.21
C GLN A 220 -25.62 4.72 -6.10
N ALA A 221 -26.88 4.95 -5.70
CA ALA A 221 -27.77 5.93 -6.35
C ALA A 221 -27.42 7.38 -5.98
N ALA A 222 -26.66 7.59 -4.89
CA ALA A 222 -26.22 8.91 -4.41
C ALA A 222 -25.42 9.68 -5.47
N THR A 223 -25.42 11.01 -5.39
CA THR A 223 -24.46 11.84 -6.14
C THR A 223 -23.03 11.54 -5.67
N LYS A 224 -22.15 11.20 -6.61
CA LYS A 224 -20.80 10.70 -6.36
C LYS A 224 -19.75 11.76 -6.65
N VAL A 225 -18.91 12.03 -5.66
CA VAL A 225 -17.73 12.89 -5.80
C VAL A 225 -16.50 12.07 -5.42
N ILE A 226 -15.61 11.86 -6.35
CA ILE A 226 -14.34 11.20 -6.09
C ILE A 226 -13.19 12.19 -6.25
N VAL A 227 -12.32 12.26 -5.24
CA VAL A 227 -11.17 13.16 -5.23
C VAL A 227 -9.89 12.36 -4.97
N GLY A 228 -8.83 12.74 -5.64
CA GLY A 228 -7.53 12.12 -5.47
C GLY A 228 -6.47 12.77 -6.34
N ASP A 229 -5.27 12.25 -6.27
CA ASP A 229 -4.13 12.63 -7.11
C ASP A 229 -3.72 11.44 -7.97
N THR A 230 -4.02 11.50 -9.25
CA THR A 230 -3.68 10.45 -10.24
C THR A 230 -2.20 10.06 -10.20
N HIS A 231 -1.33 11.00 -9.83
CA HIS A 231 0.12 10.78 -9.82
C HIS A 231 0.64 10.32 -8.45
N GLN A 232 -0.20 10.26 -7.42
CA GLN A 232 0.14 9.74 -6.09
C GLN A 232 -0.37 8.32 -5.81
N GLN A 233 -0.74 7.56 -6.84
CA GLN A 233 -1.07 6.16 -6.69
C GLN A 233 0.20 5.34 -6.44
N ILE A 234 0.43 4.96 -5.19
CA ILE A 234 1.61 4.19 -4.76
C ILE A 234 1.24 2.85 -4.09
N TYR A 235 -0.05 2.51 -4.03
CA TYR A 235 -0.55 1.28 -3.40
C TYR A 235 -1.01 0.22 -4.41
N SER A 236 -0.49 0.22 -5.66
CA SER A 236 -0.78 -0.81 -6.66
C SER A 236 -0.48 -2.23 -6.17
N TRP A 237 0.55 -2.41 -5.34
CA TRP A 237 0.88 -3.68 -4.70
C TRP A 237 -0.18 -4.18 -3.70
N ARG A 238 -1.11 -3.32 -3.28
CA ARG A 238 -2.32 -3.64 -2.51
C ARG A 238 -3.57 -3.70 -3.40
N TYR A 239 -3.39 -3.96 -4.69
CA TYR A 239 -4.47 -4.01 -5.67
C TYR A 239 -5.23 -2.69 -5.85
N ALA A 240 -4.68 -1.56 -5.42
CA ALA A 240 -5.26 -0.26 -5.68
C ALA A 240 -5.27 0.04 -7.18
N VAL A 241 -6.39 0.59 -7.66
CA VAL A 241 -6.55 1.07 -9.03
C VAL A 241 -6.77 2.57 -9.02
N ASN A 242 -6.30 3.26 -10.07
CA ASN A 242 -6.59 4.68 -10.21
C ASN A 242 -8.07 4.89 -10.57
N SER A 243 -8.89 5.05 -9.54
CA SER A 243 -10.34 5.20 -9.70
C SER A 243 -10.72 6.45 -10.50
N LEU A 244 -9.88 7.51 -10.50
CA LEU A 244 -10.12 8.69 -11.30
C LEU A 244 -10.08 8.40 -12.80
N GLU A 245 -9.21 7.47 -13.23
CA GLU A 245 -9.14 7.03 -14.63
C GLU A 245 -10.26 6.05 -14.98
N LYS A 246 -10.73 5.27 -14.00
CA LYS A 246 -11.79 4.25 -14.22
C LYS A 246 -13.21 4.81 -14.26
N THR A 247 -13.42 6.09 -13.89
CA THR A 247 -14.74 6.72 -13.85
C THR A 247 -14.95 7.67 -15.02
N GLY A 248 -16.14 7.59 -15.66
CA GLY A 248 -16.57 8.49 -16.73
C GLY A 248 -17.15 9.83 -16.24
N PHE A 249 -16.89 10.23 -14.99
CA PHE A 249 -17.44 11.44 -14.39
C PHE A 249 -16.83 12.72 -14.98
N LYS A 250 -17.56 13.84 -14.88
CA LYS A 250 -17.02 15.15 -15.25
C LYS A 250 -15.77 15.46 -14.43
N THR A 251 -14.67 15.79 -15.11
CA THR A 251 -13.37 16.06 -14.50
C THR A 251 -13.23 17.51 -14.10
N PHE A 252 -12.69 17.73 -12.91
CA PHE A 252 -12.19 19.01 -12.42
C PHE A 252 -10.76 18.82 -11.94
N ASP A 253 -9.93 19.85 -12.09
CA ASP A 253 -8.55 19.84 -11.62
C ASP A 253 -8.35 20.84 -10.48
N LEU A 254 -7.46 20.49 -9.54
CA LEU A 254 -6.89 21.39 -8.54
C LEU A 254 -5.38 21.41 -8.78
N SER A 255 -4.92 22.39 -9.59
CA SER A 255 -3.55 22.46 -10.07
C SER A 255 -2.60 23.30 -9.20
N HIS A 256 -3.14 24.04 -8.24
CA HIS A 256 -2.39 24.94 -7.38
C HIS A 256 -1.97 24.25 -6.07
N SER A 257 -0.67 24.16 -5.79
CA SER A 257 -0.16 23.65 -4.52
C SER A 257 0.18 24.80 -3.55
N PHE A 258 -0.39 24.76 -2.37
CA PHE A 258 -0.05 25.67 -1.27
C PHE A 258 1.07 25.12 -0.37
N ARG A 259 1.56 23.91 -0.65
CA ARG A 259 2.56 23.20 0.16
C ARG A 259 3.98 23.58 -0.19
N PHE A 260 4.27 23.78 -1.47
CA PHE A 260 5.62 24.05 -1.97
C PHE A 260 5.63 25.14 -3.05
N GLY A 261 6.80 25.75 -3.24
CA GLY A 261 7.02 26.85 -4.17
C GLY A 261 7.23 26.39 -5.63
N ALA A 262 7.45 27.37 -6.51
CA ALA A 262 7.54 27.18 -7.96
C ALA A 262 8.65 26.19 -8.38
N ASN A 263 9.81 26.19 -7.71
CA ASN A 263 10.93 25.31 -8.07
C ASN A 263 10.55 23.82 -7.98
N ILE A 264 9.89 23.41 -6.88
CA ILE A 264 9.44 22.03 -6.71
C ILE A 264 8.30 21.72 -7.67
N ALA A 265 7.37 22.65 -7.86
CA ALA A 265 6.27 22.50 -8.82
C ALA A 265 6.77 22.27 -10.25
N ASN A 266 7.77 23.04 -10.69
CA ASN A 266 8.37 22.91 -12.03
C ASN A 266 9.06 21.55 -12.18
N LEU A 267 9.86 21.12 -11.19
CA LEU A 267 10.49 19.79 -11.20
C LEU A 267 9.46 18.66 -11.27
N ALA A 268 8.42 18.73 -10.46
CA ALA A 268 7.34 17.75 -10.49
C ALA A 268 6.63 17.73 -11.86
N THR A 269 6.33 18.89 -12.43
CA THR A 269 5.71 19.00 -13.75
C THR A 269 6.60 18.37 -14.84
N GLN A 270 7.91 18.63 -14.82
CA GLN A 270 8.84 18.01 -15.77
C GLN A 270 8.84 16.47 -15.67
N ILE A 271 8.83 15.92 -14.44
CA ILE A 271 8.75 14.47 -14.23
C ILE A 271 7.43 13.92 -14.78
N LEU A 272 6.32 14.63 -14.63
CA LEU A 272 5.02 14.21 -15.15
C LEU A 272 4.97 14.21 -16.68
N PHE A 273 5.64 15.16 -17.36
CA PHE A 273 5.79 15.14 -18.82
C PHE A 273 6.58 13.90 -19.30
N TRP A 274 7.62 13.51 -18.57
CA TRP A 274 8.34 12.27 -18.91
C TRP A 274 7.46 11.01 -18.69
N LYS A 275 6.63 11.03 -17.65
CA LYS A 275 5.66 9.96 -17.42
C LYS A 275 4.67 9.83 -18.58
N GLU A 276 4.21 10.94 -19.19
CA GLU A 276 3.32 10.94 -20.36
C GLU A 276 3.90 10.16 -21.54
N ALA A 277 5.22 10.24 -21.75
CA ALA A 277 5.90 9.50 -22.81
C ALA A 277 5.86 7.96 -22.62
N ILE A 278 5.58 7.49 -21.40
CA ILE A 278 5.55 6.07 -21.04
C ILE A 278 4.11 5.58 -20.79
N THR A 279 3.20 6.48 -20.43
CA THR A 279 1.81 6.17 -20.07
C THR A 279 0.86 7.11 -20.81
N GLU A 280 -0.38 6.67 -21.05
CA GLU A 280 -1.43 7.50 -21.67
C GLU A 280 -2.00 8.58 -20.72
N THR A 281 -1.45 8.73 -19.52
CA THR A 281 -1.96 9.64 -18.50
C THR A 281 -1.56 11.08 -18.85
N LYS A 282 -2.54 11.96 -19.05
CA LYS A 282 -2.26 13.38 -19.34
C LYS A 282 -1.58 14.06 -18.14
N PRO A 283 -0.47 14.77 -18.37
CA PRO A 283 0.20 15.51 -17.32
C PRO A 283 -0.65 16.70 -16.86
N ILE A 284 -0.53 17.03 -15.58
CA ILE A 284 -1.09 18.26 -15.03
C ILE A 284 0.05 19.26 -14.79
N THR A 285 -0.14 20.51 -15.19
CA THR A 285 0.82 21.59 -14.87
C THR A 285 0.59 22.06 -13.45
N ILE A 286 1.58 21.84 -12.58
CA ILE A 286 1.49 22.19 -11.16
C ILE A 286 1.97 23.62 -10.96
N LYS A 287 1.17 24.43 -10.23
CA LYS A 287 1.53 25.78 -9.82
C LYS A 287 1.85 25.81 -8.33
N GLY A 288 3.09 26.05 -7.96
CA GLY A 288 3.53 26.16 -6.56
C GLY A 288 3.30 27.55 -6.01
N LEU A 289 2.46 27.67 -4.98
CA LEU A 289 2.14 28.91 -4.27
C LEU A 289 2.68 28.92 -2.83
N GLY A 290 3.28 27.82 -2.38
CA GLY A 290 3.87 27.70 -1.06
C GLY A 290 5.12 28.58 -0.93
N THR A 291 5.41 29.04 0.30
CA THR A 291 6.63 29.79 0.63
C THR A 291 7.69 28.84 1.19
N ASN A 292 8.94 29.06 0.82
CA ASN A 292 10.07 28.35 1.45
C ASN A 292 10.30 28.94 2.84
N ASN A 293 10.14 28.12 3.87
CA ASN A 293 10.46 28.46 5.24
C ASN A 293 11.85 27.92 5.60
N ASP A 294 12.39 28.38 6.73
CA ASP A 294 13.63 27.83 7.30
C ASP A 294 13.55 26.32 7.46
N THR A 295 14.62 25.63 7.10
CA THR A 295 14.70 24.17 7.14
C THR A 295 14.75 23.67 8.58
N LYS A 296 13.61 23.27 9.12
CA LYS A 296 13.49 22.71 10.48
C LYS A 296 13.50 21.18 10.45
N THR A 297 12.81 20.58 9.49
CA THR A 297 12.65 19.13 9.37
C THR A 297 13.37 18.59 8.13
N LYS A 298 14.21 17.57 8.35
CA LYS A 298 14.95 16.88 7.26
C LYS A 298 14.53 15.43 7.20
N ALA A 299 14.17 14.95 6.00
CA ALA A 299 13.82 13.56 5.80
C ALA A 299 14.70 12.88 4.74
N VAL A 300 15.01 11.62 4.99
CA VAL A 300 15.57 10.69 4.01
C VAL A 300 14.46 9.74 3.61
N ILE A 301 14.10 9.74 2.33
CA ILE A 301 12.99 8.94 1.81
C ILE A 301 13.53 7.91 0.84
N GLY A 302 13.21 6.65 1.09
CA GLY A 302 13.56 5.51 0.25
C GLY A 302 12.32 4.75 -0.25
N ARG A 303 12.52 3.95 -1.28
CA ARG A 303 11.49 3.03 -1.76
C ARG A 303 11.39 1.81 -0.85
N THR A 304 12.53 1.31 -0.37
CA THR A 304 12.64 0.06 0.39
C THR A 304 13.11 0.28 1.81
N ASN A 305 12.69 -0.60 2.73
CA ASN A 305 13.23 -0.60 4.08
C ASN A 305 14.76 -0.88 4.08
N LEU A 306 15.23 -1.72 3.14
CA LEU A 306 16.66 -2.00 2.98
C LEU A 306 17.44 -0.74 2.57
N GLY A 307 16.99 -0.02 1.55
CA GLY A 307 17.64 1.22 1.10
C GLY A 307 17.74 2.25 2.22
N LEU A 308 16.67 2.37 3.04
CA LEU A 308 16.68 3.24 4.21
C LEU A 308 17.61 2.76 5.32
N LEU A 309 17.62 1.45 5.60
CA LEU A 309 18.52 0.88 6.61
C LEU A 309 19.98 1.11 6.23
N LEU A 310 20.34 0.84 4.97
CA LEU A 310 21.68 1.09 4.44
C LEU A 310 22.07 2.58 4.54
N LYS A 311 21.12 3.46 4.20
CA LYS A 311 21.37 4.90 4.29
C LYS A 311 21.47 5.38 5.75
N ALA A 312 20.69 4.81 6.66
CA ALA A 312 20.81 5.10 8.10
C ALA A 312 22.15 4.64 8.66
N ILE A 313 22.66 3.49 8.23
CA ILE A 313 24.00 3.02 8.59
C ILE A 313 25.06 4.06 8.18
N GLU A 314 25.04 4.48 6.91
CA GLU A 314 25.95 5.52 6.40
C GLU A 314 25.89 6.80 7.26
N TYR A 315 24.65 7.28 7.55
CA TYR A 315 24.48 8.48 8.34
C TYR A 315 24.99 8.35 9.78
N VAL A 316 24.81 7.19 10.41
CA VAL A 316 25.19 6.94 11.79
C VAL A 316 26.70 6.70 11.92
N THR A 317 27.35 6.09 10.91
CA THR A 317 28.77 5.75 10.93
C THR A 317 29.66 6.87 10.39
N GLU A 318 29.23 7.58 9.35
CA GLU A 318 30.07 8.55 8.65
C GLU A 318 29.80 10.01 9.06
N LYS A 319 28.54 10.37 9.42
CA LYS A 319 28.17 11.74 9.76
C LYS A 319 28.21 11.96 11.27
N LYS A 320 29.34 12.46 11.78
CA LYS A 320 29.58 12.70 13.21
C LYS A 320 28.58 13.67 13.88
N ASN A 321 27.90 14.51 13.11
CA ASN A 321 26.98 15.54 13.62
C ASN A 321 25.56 15.00 13.88
N ILE A 322 25.23 13.76 13.49
CA ILE A 322 23.91 13.16 13.70
C ILE A 322 23.91 12.41 15.02
N LYS A 323 23.18 12.95 15.99
CA LYS A 323 23.05 12.38 17.33
C LYS A 323 21.80 11.55 17.47
N GLN A 324 20.68 12.02 16.92
CA GLN A 324 19.36 11.42 17.05
C GLN A 324 18.71 11.23 15.67
N ILE A 325 18.11 10.08 15.47
CA ILE A 325 17.38 9.73 14.27
C ILE A 325 15.98 9.24 14.62
N TYR A 326 15.06 9.38 13.67
CA TYR A 326 13.72 8.85 13.82
C TYR A 326 13.31 8.09 12.56
N PHE A 327 12.69 6.93 12.73
CA PHE A 327 12.07 6.17 11.65
C PHE A 327 10.56 6.30 11.74
N GLU A 328 9.91 6.73 10.66
CA GLU A 328 8.45 6.82 10.61
C GLU A 328 7.78 5.46 10.80
N GLY A 329 6.83 5.40 11.73
CA GLY A 329 6.10 4.20 12.08
C GLY A 329 6.87 3.28 13.02
N ASN A 330 6.60 1.97 12.96
CA ASN A 330 7.27 1.02 13.83
C ASN A 330 8.71 0.76 13.35
N PHE A 331 9.69 1.10 14.19
CA PHE A 331 11.11 0.88 13.91
C PHE A 331 11.44 -0.59 13.60
N ASN A 332 10.81 -1.53 14.32
CA ASN A 332 11.10 -2.95 14.13
C ASN A 332 10.76 -3.44 12.71
N SER A 333 9.79 -2.83 12.04
CA SER A 333 9.48 -3.19 10.64
C SER A 333 10.60 -2.83 9.66
N TYR A 334 11.50 -1.89 10.00
CA TYR A 334 12.69 -1.60 9.21
C TYR A 334 13.80 -2.64 9.41
N THR A 335 13.78 -3.30 10.56
CA THR A 335 14.68 -4.40 10.91
C THR A 335 14.05 -5.78 10.72
N TYR A 336 12.79 -5.81 10.24
CA TYR A 336 12.01 -7.03 10.03
C TYR A 336 11.91 -7.92 11.28
N ALA A 337 11.87 -7.31 12.47
CA ALA A 337 11.93 -8.03 13.75
C ALA A 337 10.55 -8.31 14.38
N ASP A 338 9.46 -7.78 13.82
CA ASP A 338 8.17 -7.75 14.52
C ASP A 338 7.29 -8.96 14.27
N GLU A 339 7.29 -9.54 13.05
CA GLU A 339 6.26 -10.51 12.70
C GLU A 339 6.69 -11.46 11.57
N GLY A 340 6.67 -12.75 11.86
CA GLY A 340 7.06 -13.78 10.90
C GLY A 340 8.57 -13.97 10.84
N ALA A 341 9.08 -14.26 9.67
CA ALA A 341 10.51 -14.42 9.44
C ALA A 341 11.25 -13.11 9.71
N SER A 342 12.23 -13.15 10.60
CA SER A 342 13.06 -12.02 10.95
C SER A 342 14.42 -12.08 10.25
N LEU A 343 15.08 -10.93 10.17
CA LEU A 343 16.47 -10.87 9.69
C LEU A 343 17.40 -11.79 10.51
N TYR A 344 17.10 -11.95 11.81
CA TYR A 344 17.85 -12.85 12.68
C TYR A 344 17.59 -14.33 12.36
N ASP A 345 16.38 -14.70 11.94
CA ASP A 345 16.09 -16.08 11.54
C ASP A 345 16.88 -16.46 10.27
N VAL A 346 16.91 -15.55 9.28
CA VAL A 346 17.71 -15.75 8.06
C VAL A 346 19.22 -15.83 8.38
N LEU A 347 19.70 -14.96 9.28
CA LEU A 347 21.10 -15.01 9.74
C LEU A 347 21.43 -16.31 10.48
N ASN A 348 20.52 -16.79 11.35
CA ASN A 348 20.68 -18.07 12.04
C ASN A 348 20.68 -19.24 11.07
N LEU A 349 19.85 -19.22 10.02
CA LEU A 349 19.88 -20.21 8.95
C LEU A 349 21.22 -20.22 8.21
N GLN A 350 21.75 -19.03 7.84
CA GLN A 350 23.07 -18.89 7.21
C GLN A 350 24.19 -19.45 8.09
N ASN A 351 24.09 -19.25 9.41
CA ASN A 351 25.10 -19.71 10.38
C ASN A 351 24.86 -21.15 10.88
N ASN A 352 23.91 -21.90 10.29
CA ASN A 352 23.53 -23.27 10.71
C ASN A 352 23.10 -23.36 12.19
N LYS A 353 22.49 -22.30 12.75
CA LYS A 353 21.98 -22.22 14.12
C LYS A 353 20.48 -22.51 14.18
N GLN A 354 20.06 -23.69 13.72
CA GLN A 354 18.65 -24.06 13.56
C GLN A 354 17.79 -23.87 14.81
N SER A 355 18.36 -24.18 16.00
CA SER A 355 17.67 -24.04 17.28
C SER A 355 17.31 -22.60 17.68
N LEU A 356 17.95 -21.60 17.07
CA LEU A 356 17.69 -20.19 17.32
C LEU A 356 16.68 -19.57 16.35
N ILE A 357 16.24 -20.32 15.34
CA ILE A 357 15.25 -19.85 14.37
C ILE A 357 13.84 -19.93 15.00
N LYS A 358 13.13 -18.81 15.05
CA LYS A 358 11.80 -18.70 15.65
C LYS A 358 10.68 -18.91 14.64
N ASP A 359 10.85 -18.40 13.43
CA ASP A 359 9.86 -18.52 12.35
C ASP A 359 9.76 -19.97 11.88
N ALA A 360 8.53 -20.50 11.80
CA ALA A 360 8.30 -21.91 11.44
C ALA A 360 8.68 -22.23 10.00
N LEU A 361 8.47 -21.29 9.06
CA LEU A 361 8.85 -21.46 7.65
C LEU A 361 10.38 -21.54 7.51
N ILE A 362 11.10 -20.57 8.09
CA ILE A 362 12.58 -20.56 8.01
C ILE A 362 13.16 -21.75 8.74
N ARG A 363 12.56 -22.17 9.88
CA ARG A 363 13.00 -23.36 10.63
C ARG A 363 12.84 -24.66 9.83
N SER A 364 11.88 -24.75 8.93
CA SER A 364 11.70 -25.92 8.07
C SER A 364 12.76 -26.05 6.97
N MET A 365 13.51 -24.99 6.71
CA MET A 365 14.58 -24.96 5.72
C MET A 365 15.90 -25.45 6.32
N SER A 366 16.64 -26.29 5.57
CA SER A 366 17.92 -26.82 6.03
C SER A 366 19.10 -25.91 5.69
N THR A 367 18.97 -25.14 4.61
CA THR A 367 20.07 -24.32 4.07
C THR A 367 19.55 -23.00 3.50
N ILE A 368 20.46 -22.06 3.32
CA ILE A 368 20.17 -20.80 2.59
C ILE A 368 19.71 -21.07 1.15
N LYS A 369 20.17 -22.13 0.50
CA LYS A 369 19.72 -22.50 -0.85
C LYS A 369 18.22 -22.88 -0.86
N ASP A 370 17.75 -23.56 0.17
CA ASP A 370 16.32 -23.89 0.28
C ASP A 370 15.48 -22.60 0.36
N LEU A 371 15.99 -21.58 1.06
CA LEU A 371 15.35 -20.26 1.12
C LEU A 371 15.37 -19.54 -0.22
N GLU A 372 16.49 -19.59 -0.95
CA GLU A 372 16.61 -19.03 -2.31
C GLU A 372 15.59 -19.66 -3.27
N GLU A 373 15.49 -20.99 -3.28
CA GLU A 373 14.51 -21.72 -4.10
C GLU A 373 13.07 -21.37 -3.73
N TYR A 374 12.77 -21.21 -2.43
CA TYR A 374 11.46 -20.78 -1.97
C TYR A 374 11.14 -19.37 -2.47
N ILE A 375 12.08 -18.42 -2.33
CA ILE A 375 11.92 -17.04 -2.80
C ILE A 375 11.66 -17.01 -4.30
N GLU A 376 12.41 -17.77 -5.11
CA GLU A 376 12.20 -17.85 -6.55
C GLU A 376 10.80 -18.37 -6.92
N LYS A 377 10.30 -19.39 -6.22
CA LYS A 377 8.97 -19.99 -6.47
C LYS A 377 7.81 -19.12 -5.99
N THR A 378 8.03 -18.29 -4.98
CA THR A 378 6.96 -17.49 -4.34
C THR A 378 6.98 -16.01 -4.69
N GLU A 379 8.07 -15.50 -5.28
CA GLU A 379 8.31 -14.05 -5.46
C GLU A 379 8.17 -13.29 -4.12
N ASP A 380 8.70 -13.86 -3.02
CA ASP A 380 8.65 -13.21 -1.73
C ASP A 380 9.72 -12.11 -1.61
N GLY A 381 9.34 -10.89 -1.97
CA GLY A 381 10.24 -9.73 -1.96
C GLY A 381 10.76 -9.37 -0.57
N GLN A 382 10.04 -9.71 0.51
CA GLN A 382 10.49 -9.44 1.88
C GLN A 382 11.63 -10.38 2.27
N LEU A 383 11.46 -11.68 2.04
CA LEU A 383 12.51 -12.69 2.28
C LEU A 383 13.71 -12.45 1.38
N SER A 384 13.51 -12.06 0.12
CA SER A 384 14.59 -11.69 -0.80
C SER A 384 15.45 -10.55 -0.24
N MET A 385 14.83 -9.49 0.26
CA MET A 385 15.57 -8.36 0.87
C MET A 385 16.31 -8.76 2.13
N MET A 386 15.71 -9.59 3.00
CA MET A 386 16.40 -10.11 4.19
C MET A 386 17.65 -10.93 3.83
N LEU A 387 17.52 -11.76 2.82
CA LEU A 387 18.61 -12.59 2.32
C LEU A 387 19.77 -11.72 1.80
N GLU A 388 19.49 -10.67 1.03
CA GLU A 388 20.49 -9.72 0.55
C GLU A 388 21.24 -9.03 1.69
N ILE A 389 20.52 -8.57 2.73
CA ILE A 389 21.13 -7.97 3.92
C ILE A 389 22.07 -8.96 4.61
N VAL A 390 21.58 -10.18 4.82
CA VAL A 390 22.34 -11.22 5.54
C VAL A 390 23.59 -11.60 4.75
N LYS A 391 23.51 -11.74 3.43
CA LYS A 391 24.67 -12.00 2.58
C LYS A 391 25.71 -10.87 2.63
N LYS A 392 25.24 -9.61 2.69
CA LYS A 392 26.12 -8.44 2.66
C LYS A 392 26.83 -8.16 3.99
N TYR A 393 26.13 -8.31 5.10
CA TYR A 393 26.60 -7.86 6.42
C TYR A 393 26.90 -9.00 7.40
N GLY A 394 26.38 -10.20 7.18
CA GLY A 394 26.63 -11.34 8.06
C GLY A 394 26.39 -11.02 9.53
N ASN A 395 27.33 -11.38 10.39
CA ASN A 395 27.24 -11.19 11.84
C ASN A 395 27.29 -9.72 12.30
N ASP A 396 27.75 -8.79 11.47
CA ASP A 396 27.79 -7.37 11.78
C ASP A 396 26.42 -6.75 11.96
N ILE A 397 25.37 -7.42 11.45
CA ILE A 397 23.95 -7.02 11.57
C ILE A 397 23.58 -6.70 13.03
N TYR A 398 24.06 -7.48 14.00
CA TYR A 398 23.76 -7.25 15.43
C TYR A 398 24.27 -5.90 15.91
N ASN A 399 25.52 -5.57 15.59
CA ASN A 399 26.13 -4.29 16.01
C ASN A 399 25.52 -3.10 15.30
N ILE A 400 25.22 -3.27 14.02
CA ILE A 400 24.57 -2.25 13.20
C ILE A 400 23.19 -1.88 13.77
N ILE A 401 22.33 -2.86 13.99
CA ILE A 401 20.98 -2.62 14.51
C ILE A 401 21.05 -2.04 15.93
N LYS A 402 21.97 -2.51 16.77
CA LYS A 402 22.17 -1.97 18.13
C LYS A 402 22.52 -0.47 18.08
N THR A 403 23.45 -0.08 17.20
CA THR A 403 23.86 1.32 17.03
C THR A 403 22.72 2.20 16.55
N ILE A 404 21.93 1.73 15.59
CA ILE A 404 20.75 2.46 15.09
C ILE A 404 19.72 2.62 16.20
N LYS A 405 19.41 1.56 16.97
CA LYS A 405 18.46 1.61 18.09
C LYS A 405 18.88 2.60 19.18
N GLN A 406 20.17 2.70 19.48
CA GLN A 406 20.69 3.64 20.47
C GLN A 406 20.50 5.11 20.08
N LYS A 407 20.47 5.41 18.78
CA LYS A 407 20.26 6.77 18.26
C LYS A 407 18.80 7.06 17.90
N HIS A 408 17.94 6.06 17.88
CA HIS A 408 16.52 6.22 17.54
C HIS A 408 15.75 6.85 18.71
N VAL A 409 14.98 7.92 18.42
CA VAL A 409 14.08 8.56 19.38
C VAL A 409 12.66 7.98 19.26
N GLU A 410 11.91 8.01 20.37
CA GLU A 410 10.52 7.56 20.42
C GLU A 410 9.57 8.52 19.69
N ASN A 411 8.37 8.05 19.35
CA ASN A 411 7.38 8.83 18.60
C ASN A 411 7.07 10.21 19.22
N ASN A 412 7.02 10.29 20.54
CA ASN A 412 6.74 11.54 21.27
C ASN A 412 7.91 12.54 21.19
N ASP A 413 9.08 12.09 20.81
CA ASP A 413 10.32 12.87 20.74
C ASP A 413 10.79 13.07 19.28
N LYS A 414 9.93 12.81 18.30
CA LYS A 414 10.25 12.95 16.87
C LYS A 414 10.86 14.32 16.51
N GLU A 415 10.41 15.39 17.17
CA GLU A 415 10.91 16.75 16.95
C GLU A 415 12.37 16.95 17.36
N LYS A 416 12.91 16.03 18.19
CA LYS A 416 14.32 16.05 18.61
C LYS A 416 15.25 15.37 17.59
N ALA A 417 14.71 14.66 16.61
CA ALA A 417 15.52 13.97 15.63
C ALA A 417 16.20 14.95 14.65
N ASP A 418 17.49 14.80 14.47
CA ASP A 418 18.26 15.54 13.47
C ASP A 418 17.81 15.20 12.05
N ILE A 419 17.28 13.97 11.87
CA ILE A 419 16.83 13.44 10.59
C ILE A 419 15.77 12.36 10.75
N VAL A 420 14.78 12.39 9.85
CA VAL A 420 13.70 11.42 9.79
C VAL A 420 13.95 10.46 8.61
N PHE A 421 13.86 9.16 8.85
CA PHE A 421 13.89 8.12 7.80
C PHE A 421 12.49 7.61 7.54
N SER A 422 12.06 7.56 6.29
CA SER A 422 10.74 7.06 5.92
C SER A 422 10.73 6.41 4.53
N THR A 423 9.91 5.37 4.37
CA THR A 423 9.57 4.94 3.01
C THR A 423 8.54 5.88 2.40
N VAL A 424 8.50 5.95 1.05
CA VAL A 424 7.48 6.74 0.32
C VAL A 424 6.07 6.41 0.81
N HIS A 425 5.78 5.12 1.05
CA HIS A 425 4.46 4.68 1.52
C HIS A 425 4.08 5.24 2.90
N ARG A 426 5.05 5.34 3.82
CA ARG A 426 4.80 5.82 5.18
C ARG A 426 4.73 7.33 5.27
N CYS A 427 5.53 8.04 4.46
CA CYS A 427 5.51 9.50 4.46
C CYS A 427 4.43 10.10 3.56
N LYS A 428 3.61 9.29 2.91
CA LYS A 428 2.49 9.81 2.12
C LYS A 428 1.58 10.68 2.98
N GLY A 429 1.33 11.91 2.53
CA GLY A 429 0.56 12.91 3.28
C GLY A 429 1.35 13.72 4.31
N MET A 430 2.62 13.37 4.57
CA MET A 430 3.50 14.15 5.46
C MET A 430 4.21 15.29 4.72
N GLU A 431 4.74 16.22 5.49
CA GLU A 431 5.46 17.40 4.98
C GLU A 431 6.80 17.52 5.68
N TYR A 432 7.85 17.80 4.89
CA TYR A 432 9.21 18.04 5.38
C TYR A 432 9.81 19.23 4.63
N ASP A 433 10.63 20.04 5.33
CA ASP A 433 11.26 21.23 4.74
C ASP A 433 12.38 20.86 3.79
N ALA A 434 13.10 19.77 4.05
CA ALA A 434 14.13 19.25 3.16
C ALA A 434 13.99 17.73 3.02
N VAL A 435 14.09 17.23 1.78
CA VAL A 435 13.97 15.82 1.45
C VAL A 435 15.20 15.36 0.67
N HIS A 436 15.81 14.26 1.14
CA HIS A 436 16.84 13.52 0.41
C HIS A 436 16.25 12.20 -0.07
N LEU A 437 16.20 11.97 -1.37
CA LEU A 437 15.76 10.70 -1.95
C LEU A 437 16.92 9.71 -2.03
N VAL A 438 16.73 8.51 -1.52
CA VAL A 438 17.69 7.41 -1.63
C VAL A 438 17.70 6.90 -3.09
N LYS A 439 18.85 6.47 -3.60
CA LYS A 439 18.97 5.90 -4.96
C LYS A 439 18.51 4.44 -5.02
N ASP A 440 17.28 4.15 -4.54
CA ASP A 440 16.69 2.80 -4.54
C ASP A 440 15.34 2.73 -5.27
N PHE A 441 14.97 3.80 -5.98
CA PHE A 441 13.71 3.87 -6.72
C PHE A 441 13.78 3.10 -8.03
N ILE A 442 14.80 3.34 -8.83
CA ILE A 442 15.08 2.63 -10.07
C ILE A 442 16.57 2.40 -10.12
N THR A 443 17.01 1.16 -10.33
CA THR A 443 18.42 0.82 -10.55
C THR A 443 18.63 0.51 -12.02
N GLU A 444 19.77 0.92 -12.55
CA GLU A 444 20.17 0.66 -13.94
C GLU A 444 20.16 -0.85 -14.26
N ASP A 445 20.61 -1.67 -13.33
CA ASP A 445 20.57 -3.14 -13.45
C ASP A 445 19.15 -3.68 -13.63
N LYS A 446 18.16 -3.09 -12.96
CA LYS A 446 16.77 -3.51 -13.08
C LYS A 446 16.17 -3.11 -14.43
N VAL A 447 16.52 -1.92 -14.91
CA VAL A 447 16.12 -1.46 -16.25
C VAL A 447 16.75 -2.36 -17.32
N ASN A 448 18.04 -2.63 -17.21
CA ASN A 448 18.78 -3.47 -18.18
C ASN A 448 18.25 -4.92 -18.19
N ARG A 449 17.88 -5.50 -17.05
CA ARG A 449 17.22 -6.83 -17.01
C ARG A 449 15.88 -6.81 -17.73
N GLN A 450 15.03 -5.81 -17.49
CA GLN A 450 13.73 -5.71 -18.15
C GLN A 450 13.87 -5.50 -19.66
N VAL A 451 14.83 -4.71 -20.11
CA VAL A 451 15.13 -4.53 -21.54
C VAL A 451 15.58 -5.86 -22.15
N HIS A 452 16.48 -6.58 -21.48
CA HIS A 452 16.96 -7.89 -21.95
C HIS A 452 15.86 -8.96 -22.01
N GLU A 453 14.93 -8.96 -21.05
CA GLU A 453 13.75 -9.84 -21.04
C GLU A 453 12.82 -9.54 -22.22
N LEU A 454 12.53 -8.27 -22.49
CA LEU A 454 11.71 -7.83 -23.64
C LEU A 454 12.37 -8.20 -24.98
N GLU A 455 13.67 -7.96 -25.16
CA GLU A 455 14.41 -8.34 -26.37
C GLU A 455 14.42 -9.87 -26.60
N ASN A 456 14.48 -10.66 -25.54
CA ASN A 456 14.43 -12.11 -25.63
C ASN A 456 13.03 -12.63 -25.96
N ASP A 457 11.98 -11.98 -25.51
CA ASP A 457 10.60 -12.33 -25.84
C ASP A 457 10.25 -11.94 -27.29
N GLU A 458 10.72 -10.79 -27.78
CA GLU A 458 10.60 -10.43 -29.19
C GLU A 458 11.31 -11.42 -30.12
N LYS A 459 12.51 -11.90 -29.76
CA LYS A 459 13.24 -12.93 -30.49
C LYS A 459 12.58 -14.31 -30.47
N LYS A 460 11.73 -14.60 -29.46
CA LYS A 460 10.93 -15.85 -29.42
C LYS A 460 9.67 -15.76 -30.27
N ILE A 461 9.11 -14.58 -30.46
CA ILE A 461 7.91 -14.35 -31.28
C ILE A 461 8.28 -14.31 -32.76
N SER A 462 9.54 -13.97 -33.10
CA SER A 462 10.04 -13.90 -34.49
C SER A 462 10.61 -15.22 -35.02
N LYS A 463 10.58 -16.33 -34.27
CA LYS A 463 10.90 -17.70 -34.64
C LYS A 463 9.66 -18.58 -34.63
#